data_e720ecdfbe1631c0ebbd1fed23e2d3e8
#
_entry.id   e720ecdfbe1631c0ebbd1fed23e2d3e8
#
_cell.length_a   1.000
_cell.length_b   1.000
_cell.length_c   1.000
_cell.angle_alpha   90.00
_cell.angle_beta   90.00
_cell.angle_gamma   90.00
#
_symmetry.space_group_name_H-M   'P 1'
#
loop_
_entity.id
_entity.type
_entity.pdbx_description
1 polymer ?
#
loop_
_entity_poly.entity_id
_entity_poly.type
_entity_poly.pdbx_seq_one_letter_code
_entity_poly.pdbx_strand_id
1 'polypeptide(L)'
;VAENKRMSIVNAVPRILERFGRPVTLRRRIGTGTTFTEATANGYLRQFSPEEIAGGVMNGDARLIIDAEPLSNLAPVKGDFVLIDGRSWAVLGAHARMTSDNLTSYELWVRGG
;
A
#
# COMPACT_ATOMS: atom_id res chain seq x y z
N VAL A 1 -29.94 9.05 -1.82
CA VAL A 1 -29.97 7.71 -1.27
C VAL A 1 -29.02 6.79 -2.06
N ALA A 2 -29.12 6.78 -3.41
CA ALA A 2 -28.19 6.04 -4.24
C ALA A 2 -26.77 6.59 -4.12
N GLU A 3 -26.63 7.90 -3.96
CA GLU A 3 -25.34 8.52 -3.71
C GLU A 3 -24.73 8.09 -2.40
N ASN A 4 -25.54 7.95 -1.35
CA ASN A 4 -25.04 7.51 -0.05
C ASN A 4 -24.48 6.08 -0.10
N LYS A 5 -25.14 5.19 -0.82
CA LYS A 5 -24.61 3.83 -1.04
C LYS A 5 -23.31 3.86 -1.82
N ARG A 6 -23.26 4.68 -2.84
CA ARG A 6 -22.06 4.83 -3.68
C ARG A 6 -20.89 5.37 -2.87
N MET A 7 -21.13 6.40 -2.07
CA MET A 7 -20.12 6.96 -1.20
C MET A 7 -19.65 5.95 -0.16
N SER A 8 -20.58 5.14 0.35
CA SER A 8 -20.24 4.09 1.32
C SER A 8 -19.29 3.06 0.72
N ILE A 9 -19.51 2.65 -0.53
CA ILE A 9 -18.63 1.71 -1.23
C ILE A 9 -17.28 2.36 -1.50
N VAL A 10 -17.26 3.58 -2.01
CA VAL A 10 -16.02 4.30 -2.33
C VAL A 10 -15.20 4.53 -1.07
N ASN A 11 -15.84 4.76 0.08
CA ASN A 11 -15.16 5.05 1.34
C ASN A 11 -14.86 3.80 2.17
N ALA A 12 -15.18 2.59 1.69
CA ALA A 12 -14.96 1.37 2.46
C ALA A 12 -13.48 1.15 2.79
N VAL A 13 -12.59 1.31 1.81
CA VAL A 13 -11.14 1.15 2.03
C VAL A 13 -10.58 2.24 2.94
N PRO A 14 -10.87 3.54 2.75
CA PRO A 14 -10.43 4.57 3.68
C PRO A 14 -10.89 4.34 5.11
N ARG A 15 -12.10 3.82 5.32
CA ARG A 15 -12.60 3.50 6.66
C ARG A 15 -11.80 2.38 7.32
N ILE A 16 -11.46 1.35 6.57
CA ILE A 16 -10.63 0.25 7.07
C ILE A 16 -9.25 0.79 7.45
N LEU A 17 -8.66 1.62 6.62
CA LEU A 17 -7.36 2.22 6.87
C LEU A 17 -7.38 3.16 8.06
N GLU A 18 -8.45 3.92 8.23
CA GLU A 18 -8.61 4.80 9.37
C GLU A 18 -8.69 4.03 10.68
N ARG A 19 -9.39 2.89 10.69
CA ARG A 19 -9.62 2.11 11.89
C ARG A 19 -8.47 1.15 12.22
N PHE A 20 -7.88 0.51 11.22
CA PHE A 20 -6.87 -0.53 11.41
C PHE A 20 -5.51 -0.16 10.83
N GLY A 21 -5.47 0.90 10.04
CA GLY A 21 -4.25 1.35 9.42
C GLY A 21 -3.34 2.09 10.37
N ARG A 22 -2.12 2.24 9.95
CA ARG A 22 -1.08 3.02 10.64
C ARG A 22 -0.32 3.84 9.62
N PRO A 23 0.37 4.90 10.03
CA PRO A 23 1.17 5.68 9.11
C PRO A 23 2.26 4.82 8.47
N VAL A 24 2.37 4.90 7.16
CA VAL A 24 3.38 4.21 6.36
C VAL A 24 4.05 5.25 5.47
N THR A 25 5.36 5.23 5.41
CA THR A 25 6.11 6.14 4.54
C THR A 25 6.61 5.37 3.33
N LEU A 26 6.15 5.77 2.14
CA LEU A 26 6.67 5.25 0.87
C LEU A 26 7.91 6.05 0.52
N ARG A 27 8.99 5.36 0.18
CA ARG A 27 10.29 5.98 -0.16
C ARG A 27 10.76 5.48 -1.51
N ARG A 28 11.20 6.41 -2.33
CA ARG A 28 11.84 6.11 -3.62
C ARG A 28 13.20 6.74 -3.68
N ARG A 29 14.22 5.94 -3.98
CA ARG A 29 15.57 6.44 -4.13
C ARG A 29 15.68 7.32 -5.37
N ILE A 30 16.32 8.47 -5.23
CA ILE A 30 16.61 9.37 -6.34
C ILE A 30 18.07 9.16 -6.75
N GLY A 31 18.28 8.62 -7.96
CA GLY A 31 19.63 8.34 -8.45
C GLY A 31 20.31 7.22 -7.67
N THR A 32 21.64 7.31 -7.52
CA THR A 32 22.45 6.29 -6.84
C THR A 32 22.85 6.70 -5.42
N GLY A 33 22.40 7.85 -4.95
CA GLY A 33 22.76 8.36 -3.64
C GLY A 33 21.84 7.88 -2.52
N THR A 34 21.89 8.59 -1.41
CA THR A 34 21.08 8.32 -0.22
C THR A 34 19.87 9.25 -0.13
N THR A 35 19.55 9.96 -1.20
CA THR A 35 18.41 10.87 -1.27
C THR A 35 17.17 10.12 -1.69
N PHE A 36 16.06 10.38 -1.00
CA PHE A 36 14.78 9.72 -1.26
C PHE A 36 13.69 10.76 -1.45
N THR A 37 12.72 10.43 -2.31
CA THR A 37 11.42 11.08 -2.32
C THR A 37 10.50 10.27 -1.43
N GLU A 38 9.73 10.95 -0.60
CA GLU A 38 8.88 10.28 0.39
C GLU A 38 7.45 10.81 0.35
N ALA A 39 6.51 9.94 0.67
CA ALA A 39 5.11 10.31 0.90
C ALA A 39 4.56 9.41 2.01
N THR A 40 3.76 9.99 2.89
CA THR A 40 3.17 9.26 4.01
C THR A 40 1.67 9.08 3.79
N ALA A 41 1.19 7.88 4.02
CA ALA A 41 -0.22 7.54 3.91
C ALA A 41 -0.56 6.48 4.95
N ASN A 42 -1.85 6.28 5.21
CA ASN A 42 -2.28 5.19 6.07
C ASN A 42 -2.23 3.88 5.31
N GLY A 43 -1.70 2.85 5.95
CA GLY A 43 -1.62 1.52 5.37
C GLY A 43 -2.00 0.43 6.36
N TYR A 44 -2.46 -0.68 5.83
CA TYR A 44 -2.83 -1.87 6.58
C TYR A 44 -2.03 -3.05 6.07
N LEU A 45 -1.22 -3.64 6.95
CA LEU A 45 -0.37 -4.76 6.64
C LEU A 45 -1.08 -6.06 7.03
N ARG A 46 -1.14 -7.01 6.09
CA ARG A 46 -1.68 -8.34 6.39
C ARG A 46 -0.78 -9.41 5.77
N GLN A 47 -0.74 -10.55 6.42
CA GLN A 47 0.04 -11.69 5.92
C GLN A 47 -0.70 -12.38 4.78
N PHE A 48 0.08 -13.00 3.88
CA PHE A 48 -0.49 -13.85 2.86
C PHE A 48 -1.07 -15.13 3.47
N SER A 49 -2.14 -15.62 2.87
CA SER A 49 -2.69 -16.92 3.25
C SER A 49 -1.79 -18.06 2.77
N PRO A 50 -1.89 -19.26 3.36
CA PRO A 50 -1.08 -20.40 2.90
C PRO A 50 -1.24 -20.73 1.43
N GLU A 51 -2.41 -20.53 0.85
CA GLU A 51 -2.67 -20.78 -0.56
C GLU A 51 -1.92 -19.80 -1.45
N GLU A 52 -1.76 -18.57 -1.00
CA GLU A 52 -1.06 -17.54 -1.75
C GLU A 52 0.45 -17.77 -1.78
N ILE A 53 1.00 -18.45 -0.79
CA ILE A 53 2.45 -18.72 -0.68
C ILE A 53 2.92 -19.59 -1.84
N ALA A 54 2.07 -20.44 -2.41
CA ALA A 54 2.45 -21.31 -3.52
C ALA A 54 2.80 -20.56 -4.81
N GLY A 55 2.45 -19.28 -4.95
CA GLY A 55 2.64 -18.51 -6.18
C GLY A 55 3.93 -17.68 -6.22
N GLY A 56 4.98 -18.10 -5.54
CA GLY A 56 6.23 -17.34 -5.49
C GLY A 56 6.35 -16.38 -4.31
N VAL A 57 5.32 -16.31 -3.49
CA VAL A 57 5.33 -15.57 -2.23
C VAL A 57 6.17 -16.35 -1.24
N MET A 58 7.09 -15.68 -0.57
CA MET A 58 7.98 -16.30 0.41
C MET A 58 7.48 -16.06 1.82
N ASN A 59 7.92 -16.92 2.73
CA ASN A 59 7.67 -16.72 4.15
C ASN A 59 8.29 -15.39 4.59
N GLY A 60 7.52 -14.56 5.27
CA GLY A 60 7.95 -13.21 5.63
C GLY A 60 7.47 -12.12 4.68
N ASP A 61 6.88 -12.50 3.54
CA ASP A 61 6.23 -11.55 2.67
C ASP A 61 4.87 -11.15 3.25
N ALA A 62 4.42 -9.95 2.90
CA ALA A 62 3.14 -9.45 3.36
C ALA A 62 2.48 -8.62 2.26
N ARG A 63 1.20 -8.39 2.44
CA ARG A 63 0.41 -7.54 1.57
C ARG A 63 0.11 -6.25 2.32
N LEU A 64 0.42 -5.12 1.71
CA LEU A 64 0.15 -3.80 2.27
C LEU A 64 -0.93 -3.12 1.44
N ILE A 65 -2.01 -2.75 2.07
CA ILE A 65 -3.04 -1.92 1.45
C ILE A 65 -2.80 -0.50 1.95
N ILE A 66 -2.56 0.44 1.03
CA ILE A 66 -2.20 1.81 1.36
C ILE A 66 -3.10 2.78 0.63
N ASP A 67 -3.51 3.86 1.32
CA ASP A 67 -4.39 4.87 0.76
C ASP A 67 -3.72 5.57 -0.43
N ALA A 68 -4.47 5.76 -1.51
CA ALA A 68 -3.93 6.31 -2.74
C ALA A 68 -3.83 7.83 -2.74
N GLU A 69 -4.75 8.52 -2.07
CA GLU A 69 -4.82 9.99 -2.15
C GLU A 69 -3.51 10.68 -1.75
N PRO A 70 -2.90 10.36 -0.60
CA PRO A 70 -1.63 11.00 -0.22
C PRO A 70 -0.47 10.63 -1.15
N LEU A 71 -0.62 9.62 -1.98
CA LEU A 71 0.41 9.14 -2.90
C LEU A 71 0.19 9.62 -4.34
N SER A 72 -0.61 10.67 -4.53
CA SER A 72 -0.97 11.15 -5.87
C SER A 72 0.25 11.53 -6.72
N ASN A 73 1.32 12.01 -6.08
CA ASN A 73 2.56 12.39 -6.77
C ASN A 73 3.66 11.33 -6.67
N LEU A 74 3.39 10.21 -6.04
CA LEU A 74 4.37 9.14 -5.84
C LEU A 74 3.64 7.80 -5.84
N ALA A 75 3.13 7.39 -7.00
CA ALA A 75 2.50 6.10 -7.14
C ALA A 75 3.51 4.98 -6.88
N PRO A 76 3.22 4.02 -6.00
CA PRO A 76 4.19 2.97 -5.66
C PRO A 76 4.48 2.07 -6.85
N VAL A 77 5.76 1.70 -7.00
CA VAL A 77 6.22 0.77 -8.02
C VAL A 77 7.21 -0.22 -7.41
N LYS A 78 7.44 -1.31 -8.11
CA LYS A 78 8.49 -2.27 -7.72
C LYS A 78 9.83 -1.55 -7.59
N GLY A 79 10.54 -1.84 -6.52
CA GLY A 79 11.83 -1.22 -6.22
C GLY A 79 11.75 -0.10 -5.20
N ASP A 80 10.56 0.37 -4.90
CA ASP A 80 10.36 1.30 -3.80
C ASP A 80 10.52 0.59 -2.45
N PHE A 81 10.54 1.38 -1.37
CA PHE A 81 10.56 0.88 0.00
C PHE A 81 9.40 1.49 0.78
N VAL A 82 8.93 0.78 1.78
CA VAL A 82 7.99 1.34 2.75
C VAL A 82 8.56 1.19 4.15
N LEU A 83 8.38 2.24 4.96
CA LEU A 83 8.74 2.23 6.37
C LEU A 83 7.48 2.06 7.18
N ILE A 84 7.45 1.01 8.00
CA ILE A 84 6.32 0.71 8.88
C ILE A 84 6.91 0.47 10.27
N ASP A 85 6.53 1.30 11.23
CA ASP A 85 7.02 1.22 12.61
C ASP A 85 8.55 1.17 12.69
N GLY A 86 9.22 1.95 11.85
CA GLY A 86 10.69 2.02 11.82
C GLY A 86 11.38 0.90 11.06
N ARG A 87 10.63 -0.05 10.51
CA ARG A 87 11.18 -1.16 9.71
C ARG A 87 10.99 -0.88 8.23
N SER A 88 12.03 -1.17 7.45
CA SER A 88 12.01 -1.01 6.00
C SER A 88 11.56 -2.31 5.34
N TRP A 89 10.66 -2.20 4.37
CA TRP A 89 10.16 -3.31 3.58
C TRP A 89 10.39 -2.99 2.11
N ALA A 90 10.85 -3.96 1.35
CA ALA A 90 11.01 -3.80 -0.10
C ALA A 90 9.67 -4.00 -0.81
N VAL A 91 9.35 -3.13 -1.75
CA VAL A 91 8.16 -3.28 -2.59
C VAL A 91 8.52 -4.15 -3.79
N LEU A 92 7.90 -5.33 -3.88
CA LEU A 92 8.13 -6.29 -4.95
C LEU A 92 7.13 -6.18 -6.08
N GLY A 93 5.99 -5.57 -5.82
CA GLY A 93 4.96 -5.34 -6.81
C GLY A 93 3.91 -4.38 -6.28
N ALA A 94 3.21 -3.72 -7.17
CA ALA A 94 2.17 -2.78 -6.81
C ALA A 94 0.98 -2.92 -7.75
N HIS A 95 -0.22 -2.83 -7.19
CA HIS A 95 -1.46 -2.94 -7.93
C HIS A 95 -2.41 -1.84 -7.49
N ALA A 96 -2.87 -1.03 -8.44
CA ALA A 96 -3.85 0.01 -8.18
C ALA A 96 -5.25 -0.62 -8.04
N ARG A 97 -5.95 -0.24 -6.99
CA ARG A 97 -7.32 -0.69 -6.76
C ARG A 97 -8.29 0.43 -7.06
N MET A 98 -9.23 0.14 -7.93
CA MET A 98 -10.21 1.10 -8.39
C MET A 98 -11.60 0.71 -7.88
N THR A 99 -12.40 1.70 -7.54
CA THR A 99 -13.83 1.51 -7.27
C THR A 99 -14.58 2.47 -8.18
N SER A 100 -15.33 1.95 -9.15
CA SER A 100 -15.96 2.75 -10.22
C SER A 100 -14.90 3.66 -10.83
N ASP A 101 -14.35 4.00 -11.53
CA ASP A 101 -13.31 4.87 -12.08
C ASP A 101 -12.47 5.67 -11.08
N ASN A 102 -12.64 5.42 -9.77
CA ASN A 102 -11.87 6.15 -8.75
C ASN A 102 -10.78 5.26 -8.19
N LEU A 103 -9.55 5.78 -8.18
CA LEU A 103 -8.43 5.14 -7.51
C LEU A 103 -8.61 5.32 -6.01
N THR A 104 -8.74 4.22 -5.27
CA THR A 104 -8.98 4.27 -3.82
C THR A 104 -7.77 3.88 -3.00
N SER A 105 -7.00 2.91 -3.47
CA SER A 105 -5.84 2.41 -2.73
C SER A 105 -4.88 1.72 -3.66
N TYR A 106 -3.70 1.40 -3.13
CA TYR A 106 -2.76 0.48 -3.77
C TYR A 106 -2.62 -0.75 -2.90
N GLU A 107 -2.47 -1.88 -3.54
CA GLU A 107 -2.13 -3.13 -2.88
C GLU A 107 -0.70 -3.48 -3.26
N LEU A 108 0.18 -3.56 -2.26
CA LEU A 108 1.60 -3.80 -2.47
C LEU A 108 1.97 -5.18 -1.95
N TRP A 109 2.82 -5.86 -2.70
CA TRP A 109 3.51 -7.05 -2.23
C TRP A 109 4.84 -6.57 -1.65
N VAL A 110 5.05 -6.76 -0.36
CA VAL A 110 6.24 -6.28 0.34
C VAL A 110 6.97 -7.41 1.02
N ARG A 111 8.28 -7.29 1.08
CA ARG A 111 9.16 -8.26 1.75
C ARG A 111 9.90 -7.57 2.87
N GLY A 112 9.76 -8.10 4.06
CA GLY A 112 10.38 -7.53 5.25
C GLY A 112 11.89 -7.58 5.20
N GLY A 113 12.49 -6.51 5.68
CA GLY A 113 13.92 -6.42 5.84
C GLY A 113 14.36 -6.74 7.25
#